data_cadbeb6a255b5d34bb60decf87b2d83f
#
_entry.id   cadbeb6a255b5d34bb60decf87b2d83f
#
_cell.length_a   1.000
_cell.length_b   1.000
_cell.length_c   1.000
_cell.angle_alpha   90.00
_cell.angle_beta   90.00
_cell.angle_gamma   90.00
#
_symmetry.space_group_name_H-M   'P 1'
#
loop_
_entity.id
_entity.type
_entity.pdbx_description
1 polymer ?
#
loop_
_entity_poly.entity_id
_entity_poly.type
_entity_poly.pdbx_seq_one_letter_code
_entity_poly.pdbx_strand_id
1 'polypeptide(L)'
;MQNLQIREKLALDIILFGKICFPNMFSTESPPFHYEIAALLQDSNNNKLNIIAPRGHAKSSLIACVFPIWHMLTQEGPKFIVLSSKTEGHAVRLLQTIKNALEYSAELRSIYGYWGQHSAKQWARTEIVLKDDTMIMCR
;
A
#
# COMPACT_ATOMS: atom_id res chain seq x y z
N MET A 1 -8.11 8.99 20.72
CA MET A 1 -8.86 10.07 20.05
C MET A 1 -8.07 10.69 18.89
N GLN A 2 -6.82 11.12 19.09
CA GLN A 2 -6.00 11.67 17.99
C GLN A 2 -5.80 10.67 16.83
N ASN A 3 -5.55 9.40 17.15
CA ASN A 3 -5.34 8.37 16.12
C ASN A 3 -6.59 8.14 15.26
N LEU A 4 -7.77 8.25 15.84
CA LEU A 4 -9.02 8.08 15.08
C LEU A 4 -9.21 9.21 14.07
N GLN A 5 -8.94 10.45 14.46
CA GLN A 5 -9.04 11.61 13.57
C GLN A 5 -8.02 11.52 12.43
N ILE A 6 -6.79 11.10 12.74
CA ILE A 6 -5.75 10.89 11.72
C ILE A 6 -6.19 9.80 10.75
N ARG A 7 -6.69 8.67 11.25
CA ARG A 7 -7.15 7.57 10.39
C ARG A 7 -8.27 8.00 9.45
N GLU A 8 -9.21 8.80 9.92
CA GLU A 8 -10.29 9.33 9.08
C GLU A 8 -9.75 10.19 7.94
N LYS A 9 -8.78 11.06 8.21
CA LYS A 9 -8.14 11.88 7.17
C LYS A 9 -7.37 11.03 6.18
N LEU A 10 -6.63 10.04 6.65
CA LEU A 10 -5.83 9.16 5.81
C LEU A 10 -6.71 8.27 4.94
N ALA A 11 -7.90 7.89 5.41
CA ALA A 11 -8.84 7.11 4.62
C ALA A 11 -9.37 7.86 3.39
N LEU A 12 -9.29 9.20 3.40
CA LEU A 12 -9.76 10.04 2.32
C LEU A 12 -8.64 10.52 1.38
N ASP A 13 -7.37 10.24 1.70
CA ASP A 13 -6.24 10.80 0.95
C ASP A 13 -5.05 9.85 0.94
N ILE A 14 -4.89 9.13 -0.17
CA ILE A 14 -3.78 8.17 -0.36
C ILE A 14 -2.42 8.88 -0.33
N ILE A 15 -2.30 10.07 -0.89
CA ILE A 15 -1.03 10.80 -0.93
C ILE A 15 -0.62 11.22 0.48
N LEU A 16 -1.56 11.73 1.27
CA LEU A 16 -1.29 12.06 2.67
C LEU A 16 -0.89 10.83 3.47
N PHE A 17 -1.59 9.71 3.26
CA PHE A 17 -1.25 8.42 3.86
C PHE A 17 0.19 8.02 3.55
N GLY A 18 0.58 8.12 2.27
CA GLY A 18 1.94 7.78 1.85
C GLY A 18 2.98 8.70 2.46
N LYS A 19 2.73 10.00 2.49
CA LYS A 19 3.65 10.98 3.07
C LYS A 19 3.87 10.77 4.56
N ILE A 20 2.84 10.39 5.29
CA ILE A 20 2.92 10.17 6.74
C ILE A 20 3.52 8.80 7.05
N CYS A 21 3.03 7.73 6.41
CA CYS A 21 3.42 6.37 6.73
C CYS A 21 4.73 5.92 6.06
N PHE A 22 5.05 6.49 4.90
CA PHE A 22 6.22 6.10 4.11
C PHE A 22 7.01 7.34 3.64
N PRO A 23 7.53 8.16 4.55
CA PRO A 23 8.18 9.42 4.18
C PRO A 23 9.37 9.25 3.24
N ASN A 24 10.05 8.10 3.29
CA ASN A 24 11.19 7.84 2.39
C ASN A 24 10.76 7.68 0.93
N MET A 25 9.54 7.25 0.67
CA MET A 25 9.00 7.14 -0.69
C MET A 25 8.52 8.50 -1.24
N PHE A 26 8.27 9.45 -0.35
CA PHE A 26 7.75 10.78 -0.68
C PHE A 26 8.70 11.88 -0.20
N SER A 27 10.01 11.66 -0.35
CA SER A 27 11.05 12.60 0.09
C SER A 27 11.06 13.92 -0.68
N THR A 28 10.45 13.93 -1.88
CA THR A 28 10.28 15.14 -2.68
C THR A 28 8.80 15.44 -2.83
N GLU A 29 8.47 16.66 -3.26
CA GLU A 29 7.09 17.04 -3.52
C GLU A 29 6.48 16.14 -4.60
N SER A 30 5.26 15.69 -4.36
CA SER A 30 4.56 14.81 -5.30
C SER A 30 4.16 15.60 -6.55
N PRO A 31 4.51 15.12 -7.75
CA PRO A 31 4.08 15.80 -8.98
C PRO A 31 2.56 15.71 -9.16
N PRO A 32 1.97 16.64 -9.95
CA PRO A 32 0.50 16.67 -10.12
C PRO A 32 -0.12 15.34 -10.55
N PHE A 33 0.57 14.56 -11.40
CA PHE A 33 0.01 13.28 -11.88
C PHE A 33 -0.13 12.24 -10.77
N HIS A 34 0.62 12.34 -9.67
CA HIS A 34 0.43 11.45 -8.51
C HIS A 34 -0.94 11.68 -7.88
N TYR A 35 -1.39 12.93 -7.79
CA TYR A 35 -2.72 13.25 -7.26
C TYR A 35 -3.83 12.75 -8.20
N GLU A 36 -3.62 12.82 -9.51
CA GLU A 36 -4.55 12.26 -10.49
C GLU A 36 -4.67 10.74 -10.35
N ILE A 37 -3.55 10.04 -10.22
CA ILE A 37 -3.53 8.59 -9.99
C ILE A 37 -4.25 8.25 -8.69
N ALA A 38 -3.95 8.98 -7.61
CA ALA A 38 -4.58 8.76 -6.32
C ALA A 38 -6.10 8.94 -6.38
N ALA A 39 -6.57 9.97 -7.06
CA ALA A 39 -8.01 10.20 -7.22
C ALA A 39 -8.68 9.05 -7.97
N LEU A 40 -8.06 8.53 -9.03
CA LEU A 40 -8.57 7.39 -9.78
C LEU A 40 -8.61 6.11 -8.92
N LEU A 41 -7.58 5.87 -8.12
CA LEU A 41 -7.50 4.70 -7.25
C LEU A 41 -8.51 4.76 -6.10
N GLN A 42 -8.80 5.94 -5.59
CA GLN A 42 -9.75 6.14 -4.51
C GLN A 42 -11.22 6.08 -4.97
N ASP A 43 -11.47 6.25 -6.26
CA ASP A 43 -12.84 6.21 -6.80
C ASP A 43 -13.32 4.75 -6.87
N SER A 44 -14.29 4.42 -6.04
CA SER A 44 -14.85 3.05 -5.96
C SER A 44 -15.60 2.63 -7.24
N ASN A 45 -15.93 3.55 -8.12
CA ASN A 45 -16.56 3.25 -9.41
C ASN A 45 -15.56 2.76 -10.46
N ASN A 46 -14.26 2.95 -10.22
CA ASN A 46 -13.21 2.51 -11.12
C ASN A 46 -12.80 1.07 -10.79
N ASN A 47 -13.41 0.10 -11.48
CA ASN A 47 -13.12 -1.32 -11.28
C ASN A 47 -11.90 -1.79 -12.08
N LYS A 48 -11.55 -1.08 -13.15
CA LYS A 48 -10.41 -1.40 -14.00
C LYS A 48 -9.70 -0.12 -14.40
N LEU A 49 -8.40 -0.05 -14.15
CA LEU A 49 -7.59 1.11 -14.47
C LEU A 49 -6.34 0.67 -15.23
N ASN A 50 -5.98 1.39 -16.27
CA ASN A 50 -4.72 1.25 -16.97
C ASN A 50 -3.99 2.59 -16.88
N ILE A 51 -2.86 2.60 -16.17
CA ILE A 51 -2.09 3.81 -15.90
C ILE A 51 -0.78 3.74 -16.65
N ILE A 52 -0.56 4.67 -17.56
CA ILE A 52 0.67 4.78 -18.34
C ILE A 52 1.37 6.08 -17.96
N ALA A 53 2.60 5.95 -17.47
CA ALA A 53 3.43 7.08 -17.08
C ALA A 53 4.89 6.78 -17.36
N PRO A 54 5.73 7.82 -17.57
CA PRO A 54 7.16 7.61 -17.81
C PRO A 54 7.84 6.90 -16.64
N ARG A 55 8.93 6.19 -16.92
CA ARG A 55 9.75 5.55 -15.90
C ARG A 55 10.35 6.61 -14.97
N GLY A 56 10.61 6.23 -13.72
CA GLY A 56 11.27 7.09 -12.75
C GLY A 56 10.38 8.08 -12.03
N HIS A 57 9.05 7.98 -12.20
CA HIS A 57 8.09 8.87 -11.55
C HIS A 57 7.40 8.25 -10.32
N ALA A 58 8.01 7.21 -9.72
CA ALA A 58 7.54 6.56 -8.49
C ALA A 58 6.12 5.98 -8.56
N LYS A 59 5.55 5.79 -9.77
CA LYS A 59 4.20 5.24 -9.92
C LYS A 59 4.07 3.82 -9.36
N SER A 60 5.13 3.01 -9.49
CA SER A 60 5.13 1.63 -8.97
C SER A 60 5.06 1.60 -7.45
N SER A 61 5.74 2.54 -6.77
CA SER A 61 5.66 2.66 -5.31
C SER A 61 4.26 3.06 -4.88
N LEU A 62 3.64 4.01 -5.57
CA LEU A 62 2.29 4.46 -5.26
C LEU A 62 1.26 3.35 -5.49
N ILE A 63 1.30 2.69 -6.65
CA ILE A 63 0.29 1.72 -7.05
C ILE A 63 0.50 0.36 -6.40
N ALA A 64 1.73 -0.13 -6.35
CA ALA A 64 2.03 -1.51 -5.93
C ALA A 64 2.39 -1.64 -4.44
N CYS A 65 2.62 -0.54 -3.74
CA CYS A 65 2.93 -0.57 -2.31
C CYS A 65 1.94 0.28 -1.50
N VAL A 66 1.89 1.57 -1.76
CA VAL A 66 1.07 2.50 -0.96
C VAL A 66 -0.42 2.19 -1.09
N PHE A 67 -0.92 2.03 -2.31
CA PHE A 67 -2.34 1.76 -2.53
C PHE A 67 -2.82 0.45 -1.89
N PRO A 68 -2.15 -0.70 -2.06
CA PRO A 68 -2.57 -1.94 -1.40
C PRO A 68 -2.62 -1.81 0.12
N ILE A 69 -1.62 -1.20 0.72
CA ILE A 69 -1.58 -1.02 2.17
C ILE A 69 -2.67 -0.06 2.63
N TRP A 70 -2.86 1.05 1.92
CA TRP A 70 -3.94 2.00 2.20
C TRP A 70 -5.31 1.32 2.12
N HIS A 71 -5.55 0.57 1.05
CA HIS A 71 -6.82 -0.14 0.83
C HIS A 71 -7.10 -1.13 1.96
N MET A 72 -6.09 -1.90 2.34
CA MET A 72 -6.16 -2.90 3.39
C MET A 72 -6.48 -2.29 4.77
N LEU A 73 -5.85 -1.16 5.09
CA LEU A 73 -5.95 -0.55 6.42
C LEU A 73 -7.14 0.39 6.58
N THR A 74 -7.66 0.95 5.49
CA THR A 74 -8.72 1.96 5.55
C THR A 74 -10.09 1.44 5.17
N GLN A 75 -10.20 0.29 4.48
CA GLN A 75 -11.46 -0.33 4.12
C GLN A 75 -11.78 -1.47 5.07
N GLU A 76 -13.06 -1.69 5.35
CA GLU A 76 -13.48 -2.75 6.26
C GLU A 76 -13.35 -4.14 5.65
N GLY A 77 -13.06 -5.13 6.50
CA GLY A 77 -13.01 -6.53 6.15
C GLY A 77 -11.70 -6.96 5.51
N PRO A 78 -11.47 -8.29 5.46
CA PRO A 78 -10.27 -8.83 4.83
C PRO A 78 -10.27 -8.60 3.32
N LYS A 79 -9.08 -8.45 2.74
CA LYS A 79 -8.87 -8.19 1.32
C LYS A 79 -8.10 -9.33 0.67
N PHE A 80 -8.29 -9.47 -0.64
CA PHE A 80 -7.49 -10.38 -1.46
C PHE A 80 -6.77 -9.55 -2.51
N ILE A 81 -5.45 -9.50 -2.46
CA ILE A 81 -4.62 -8.66 -3.32
C ILE A 81 -3.63 -9.54 -4.07
N VAL A 82 -3.58 -9.39 -5.39
CA VAL A 82 -2.62 -10.10 -6.23
C VAL A 82 -1.72 -9.09 -6.93
N LEU A 83 -0.40 -9.25 -6.75
CA LEU A 83 0.62 -8.49 -7.44
C LEU A 83 1.13 -9.34 -8.60
N SER A 84 0.98 -8.84 -9.81
CA SER A 84 1.42 -9.56 -11.00
C SER A 84 2.44 -8.73 -11.79
N SER A 85 3.42 -9.40 -12.35
CA SER A 85 4.45 -8.76 -13.15
C SER A 85 4.90 -9.69 -14.26
N LYS A 86 5.73 -9.17 -15.17
CA LYS A 86 6.28 -9.94 -16.30
C LYS A 86 7.08 -11.15 -15.83
N THR A 87 7.79 -11.02 -14.72
CA THR A 87 8.58 -12.11 -14.13
C THR A 87 8.20 -12.32 -12.67
N GLU A 88 8.32 -13.56 -12.21
CA GLU A 88 8.09 -13.89 -10.79
C GLU A 88 9.04 -13.10 -9.88
N GLY A 89 10.31 -13.00 -10.26
CA GLY A 89 11.29 -12.25 -9.46
C GLY A 89 10.90 -10.79 -9.26
N HIS A 90 10.33 -10.13 -10.27
CA HIS A 90 9.86 -8.75 -10.13
C HIS A 90 8.61 -8.69 -9.24
N ALA A 91 7.69 -9.62 -9.39
CA ALA A 91 6.50 -9.69 -8.53
C ALA A 91 6.88 -9.93 -7.07
N VAL A 92 7.86 -10.80 -6.81
CA VAL A 92 8.38 -11.05 -5.46
C VAL A 92 8.97 -9.77 -4.86
N ARG A 93 9.69 -8.97 -5.66
CA ARG A 93 10.24 -7.70 -5.17
C ARG A 93 9.15 -6.70 -4.80
N LEU A 94 8.04 -6.67 -5.54
CA LEU A 94 6.90 -5.82 -5.18
C LEU A 94 6.30 -6.26 -3.83
N LEU A 95 6.12 -7.55 -3.63
CA LEU A 95 5.64 -8.08 -2.35
C LEU A 95 6.64 -7.80 -1.23
N GLN A 96 7.93 -7.93 -1.49
CA GLN A 96 8.95 -7.65 -0.49
C GLN A 96 8.92 -6.18 -0.05
N THR A 97 8.64 -5.26 -0.96
CA THR A 97 8.48 -3.84 -0.62
C THR A 97 7.32 -3.64 0.35
N ILE A 98 6.19 -4.32 0.12
CA ILE A 98 5.05 -4.27 1.04
C ILE A 98 5.42 -4.87 2.40
N LYS A 99 6.08 -6.02 2.42
CA LYS A 99 6.54 -6.66 3.66
C LYS A 99 7.43 -5.73 4.48
N ASN A 100 8.38 -5.09 3.81
CA ASN A 100 9.30 -4.15 4.48
C ASN A 100 8.54 -2.95 5.05
N ALA A 101 7.58 -2.42 4.31
CA ALA A 101 6.77 -1.30 4.76
C ALA A 101 5.94 -1.68 6.00
N LEU A 102 5.31 -2.85 6.00
CA LEU A 102 4.53 -3.33 7.14
C LEU A 102 5.40 -3.61 8.36
N GLU A 103 6.62 -4.11 8.15
CA GLU A 103 7.53 -4.48 9.25
C GLU A 103 8.24 -3.28 9.86
N TYR A 104 8.70 -2.33 9.04
CA TYR A 104 9.65 -1.31 9.48
C TYR A 104 9.10 0.11 9.55
N SER A 105 7.89 0.39 9.11
CA SER A 105 7.33 1.74 9.21
C SER A 105 6.90 2.03 10.65
N ALA A 106 7.66 2.88 11.33
CA ALA A 106 7.33 3.32 12.68
C ALA A 106 6.04 4.14 12.71
N GLU A 107 5.81 4.96 11.70
CA GLU A 107 4.63 5.82 11.59
C GLU A 107 3.37 4.98 11.39
N LEU A 108 3.43 3.97 10.51
CA LEU A 108 2.31 3.05 10.30
C LEU A 108 1.98 2.30 11.58
N ARG A 109 2.99 1.81 12.27
CA ARG A 109 2.84 1.10 13.55
C ARG A 109 2.21 1.99 14.60
N SER A 110 2.60 3.26 14.67
CA SER A 110 2.05 4.21 15.61
C SER A 110 0.56 4.47 15.39
N ILE A 111 0.11 4.51 14.14
CA ILE A 111 -1.27 4.84 13.77
C ILE A 111 -2.17 3.59 13.74
N TYR A 112 -1.69 2.50 13.13
CA TYR A 112 -2.50 1.31 12.83
C TYR A 112 -2.08 0.07 13.62
N GLY A 113 -1.03 0.14 14.42
CA GLY A 113 -0.48 -1.01 15.13
C GLY A 113 0.47 -1.83 14.26
N TYR A 114 0.92 -2.96 14.81
CA TYR A 114 1.90 -3.82 14.17
C TYR A 114 1.22 -4.79 13.19
N TRP A 115 1.67 -4.80 11.96
CA TRP A 115 1.16 -5.66 10.88
C TRP A 115 2.24 -6.53 10.24
N GLY A 116 3.38 -6.70 10.90
CA GLY A 116 4.52 -7.43 10.36
C GLY A 116 4.47 -8.93 10.56
N GLN A 117 5.62 -9.56 10.36
CA GLN A 117 5.78 -11.02 10.33
C GLN A 117 5.25 -11.71 11.59
N HIS A 118 5.52 -11.15 12.77
CA HIS A 118 5.15 -11.79 14.03
C HIS A 118 3.66 -11.80 14.32
N SER A 119 2.88 -10.95 13.67
CA SER A 119 1.42 -10.92 13.79
C SER A 119 0.72 -11.65 12.66
N ALA A 120 1.44 -11.97 11.57
CA ALA A 120 0.87 -12.58 10.38
C ALA A 120 0.56 -14.06 10.62
N LYS A 121 -0.49 -14.53 9.93
CA LYS A 121 -0.84 -15.96 9.93
C LYS A 121 0.06 -16.76 9.00
N GLN A 122 0.54 -16.14 7.93
CA GLN A 122 1.49 -16.73 6.99
C GLN A 122 2.40 -15.62 6.47
N TRP A 123 3.70 -15.91 6.29
CA TRP A 123 4.68 -14.94 5.80
C TRP A 123 5.70 -15.67 4.92
N ALA A 124 5.27 -16.00 3.70
CA ALA A 124 6.09 -16.74 2.76
C ALA A 124 6.66 -15.82 1.67
N ARG A 125 7.51 -16.37 0.81
CA ARG A 125 8.18 -15.62 -0.25
C ARG A 125 7.19 -15.02 -1.25
N THR A 126 6.13 -15.76 -1.59
CA THR A 126 5.17 -15.36 -2.64
C THR A 126 3.78 -15.08 -2.11
N GLU A 127 3.54 -15.26 -0.82
CA GLU A 127 2.22 -15.12 -0.23
C GLU A 127 2.31 -14.76 1.24
N ILE A 128 1.53 -13.77 1.65
CA ILE A 128 1.38 -13.45 3.07
C ILE A 128 -0.11 -13.41 3.42
N VAL A 129 -0.44 -13.86 4.64
CA VAL A 129 -1.77 -13.75 5.22
C VAL A 129 -1.62 -12.97 6.51
N LEU A 130 -2.28 -11.80 6.57
CA LEU A 130 -2.15 -10.89 7.68
C LEU A 130 -3.10 -11.27 8.83
N LYS A 131 -2.97 -10.59 9.95
CA LYS A 131 -3.74 -10.91 11.17
C LYS A 131 -5.25 -10.76 11.01
N ASP A 132 -5.72 -9.98 10.04
CA ASP A 132 -7.14 -9.79 9.73
C ASP A 132 -7.64 -10.70 8.60
N ASP A 133 -6.85 -11.71 8.21
CA ASP A 133 -7.10 -12.61 7.08
C ASP A 133 -6.92 -11.98 5.70
N THR A 134 -6.43 -10.75 5.60
CA THR A 134 -6.04 -10.18 4.30
C THR A 134 -4.92 -11.01 3.69
N MET A 135 -5.10 -11.43 2.44
CA MET A 135 -4.11 -12.19 1.70
C MET A 135 -3.50 -11.32 0.61
N ILE A 136 -2.18 -11.30 0.54
CA ILE A 136 -1.43 -10.64 -0.54
C ILE A 136 -0.50 -11.67 -1.14
N MET A 137 -0.65 -11.93 -2.44
CA MET A 137 0.19 -12.89 -3.14
C MET A 137 0.76 -12.26 -4.42
N CYS A 138 1.85 -12.85 -4.92
CA CYS A 138 2.48 -12.41 -6.16
C CYS A 138 2.63 -13.56 -7.15
N ARG A 139 2.58 -13.20 -8.43
CA ARG A 139 2.71 -14.15 -9.53
C ARG A 139 3.56 -13.61 -10.67
#